data_ae8bbfb7836d249f93287ceae67467e3
#
_entry.id   ae8bbfb7836d249f93287ceae67467e3
#
_cell.length_a   1.000
_cell.length_b   1.000
_cell.length_c   1.000
_cell.angle_alpha   90.00
_cell.angle_beta   90.00
_cell.angle_gamma   90.00
#
_symmetry.space_group_name_H-M   'P 1'
#
loop_
_entity.id
_entity.type
_entity.pdbx_description
1 polymer ?
#
loop_
_entity_poly.entity_id
_entity_poly.type
_entity_poly.pdbx_seq_one_letter_code
_entity_poly.pdbx_strand_id
1 'polypeptide(L)'
;MKDQKGKADLDQMSFIEHLEELRWRLVRSAIAVILIGIVIWTFQEWIMNNVFMSMKKKDFFSFRIMCDYLGTCVEDIPVQLQSMTVSGQFGYALMMSFMGGLVIGFPFIFYQIWAFLKPGLKFGEKKMARGIVFYVSLLFFLGISFGYFVVAP
;
A
#
# COMPACT_ATOMS: atom_id res chain seq x y z
N MET A 1 12.79 -28.13 41.63
CA MET A 1 13.56 -27.08 40.95
C MET A 1 14.00 -27.44 39.52
N LYS A 2 13.94 -28.70 39.06
CA LYS A 2 14.31 -29.12 37.67
C LYS A 2 13.19 -28.89 36.65
N ASP A 3 11.92 -28.91 37.04
CA ASP A 3 10.78 -28.83 36.13
C ASP A 3 10.52 -27.40 35.58
N GLN A 4 10.90 -26.36 36.30
CA GLN A 4 10.71 -24.98 35.83
C GLN A 4 11.72 -24.57 34.73
N LYS A 5 12.92 -25.14 34.74
CA LYS A 5 13.96 -24.85 33.75
C LYS A 5 13.62 -25.46 32.40
N GLY A 6 13.04 -26.66 32.38
CA GLY A 6 12.59 -27.29 31.13
C GLY A 6 11.40 -26.60 30.49
N LYS A 7 10.50 -26.01 31.28
CA LYS A 7 9.35 -25.26 30.76
C LYS A 7 9.75 -23.90 30.18
N ALA A 8 10.71 -23.23 30.81
CA ALA A 8 11.27 -21.97 30.30
C ALA A 8 12.05 -22.16 28.97
N ASP A 9 12.79 -23.28 28.83
CA ASP A 9 13.50 -23.62 27.60
C ASP A 9 12.53 -23.95 26.44
N LEU A 10 11.42 -24.64 26.71
CA LEU A 10 10.39 -24.96 25.74
C LEU A 10 9.62 -23.69 25.29
N ASP A 11 9.33 -22.77 26.20
CA ASP A 11 8.70 -21.49 25.89
C ASP A 11 9.63 -20.56 25.09
N GLN A 12 10.92 -20.58 25.37
CA GLN A 12 11.92 -19.83 24.61
C GLN A 12 12.12 -20.37 23.19
N MET A 13 12.16 -21.71 23.02
CA MET A 13 12.22 -22.33 21.70
C MET A 13 10.98 -21.99 20.85
N SER A 14 9.79 -22.06 21.43
CA SER A 14 8.54 -21.68 20.76
C SER A 14 8.52 -20.21 20.34
N PHE A 15 9.08 -19.31 21.12
CA PHE A 15 9.16 -17.88 20.81
C PHE A 15 10.15 -17.60 19.67
N ILE A 16 11.31 -18.24 19.66
CA ILE A 16 12.33 -18.10 18.60
C ILE A 16 11.80 -18.64 17.28
N GLU A 17 11.14 -19.79 17.29
CA GLU A 17 10.52 -20.39 16.11
C GLU A 17 9.42 -19.49 15.54
N HIS A 18 8.64 -18.83 16.38
CA HIS A 18 7.63 -17.86 15.97
C HIS A 18 8.26 -16.61 15.32
N LEU A 19 9.38 -16.12 15.86
CA LEU A 19 10.13 -15.00 15.27
C LEU A 19 10.75 -15.36 13.91
N GLU A 20 11.21 -16.61 13.75
CA GLU A 20 11.73 -17.07 12.46
C GLU A 20 10.64 -17.15 11.39
N GLU A 21 9.43 -17.56 11.75
CA GLU A 21 8.27 -17.52 10.87
C GLU A 21 7.93 -16.07 10.45
N LEU A 22 7.97 -15.11 11.38
CA LEU A 22 7.77 -13.69 11.08
C LEU A 22 8.80 -13.18 10.07
N ARG A 23 10.09 -13.51 10.28
CA ARG A 23 11.16 -13.11 9.36
C ARG A 23 10.89 -13.56 7.94
N TRP A 24 10.54 -14.84 7.74
CA TRP A 24 10.26 -15.37 6.39
C TRP A 24 9.02 -14.74 5.74
N ARG A 25 7.99 -14.43 6.51
CA ARG A 25 6.79 -13.73 6.02
C ARG A 25 7.11 -12.30 5.62
N LEU A 26 7.95 -11.60 6.42
CA LEU A 26 8.39 -10.25 6.12
C LEU A 26 9.24 -10.22 4.83
N VAL A 27 10.17 -11.16 4.68
CA VAL A 27 10.99 -11.27 3.46
C VAL A 27 10.11 -11.51 2.22
N ARG A 28 9.12 -12.41 2.31
CA ARG A 28 8.19 -12.65 1.19
C ARG A 28 7.37 -11.40 0.83
N SER A 29 6.90 -10.65 1.82
CA SER A 29 6.18 -9.40 1.58
C SER A 29 7.07 -8.34 0.94
N ALA A 30 8.33 -8.21 1.39
CA ALA A 30 9.30 -7.29 0.80
C ALA A 30 9.62 -7.66 -0.66
N ILE A 31 9.84 -8.93 -0.96
CA ILE A 31 10.06 -9.40 -2.33
C ILE A 31 8.85 -9.08 -3.21
N ALA A 32 7.64 -9.30 -2.73
CA ALA A 32 6.42 -8.99 -3.49
C ALA A 32 6.33 -7.48 -3.81
N VAL A 33 6.61 -6.60 -2.84
CA VAL A 33 6.63 -5.14 -3.06
C VAL A 33 7.68 -4.75 -4.10
N ILE A 34 8.88 -5.32 -4.01
CA ILE A 34 9.96 -5.06 -4.97
C ILE A 34 9.57 -5.50 -6.37
N LEU A 35 9.01 -6.70 -6.54
CA LEU A 35 8.57 -7.20 -7.84
C LEU A 35 7.47 -6.31 -8.45
N ILE A 36 6.47 -5.91 -7.66
CA ILE A 36 5.42 -4.98 -8.09
C ILE A 36 6.04 -3.62 -8.43
N GLY A 37 6.98 -3.12 -7.62
CA GLY A 37 7.70 -1.89 -7.87
C GLY A 37 8.46 -1.88 -9.20
N ILE A 38 9.12 -3.00 -9.56
CA ILE A 38 9.79 -3.18 -10.86
C ILE A 38 8.77 -3.10 -12.00
N VAL A 39 7.61 -3.73 -11.86
CA VAL A 39 6.54 -3.65 -12.86
C VAL A 39 6.06 -2.20 -13.02
N ILE A 40 5.84 -1.49 -11.92
CA ILE A 40 5.43 -0.08 -11.96
C ILE A 40 6.51 0.79 -12.61
N TRP A 41 7.78 0.51 -12.33
CA TRP A 41 8.90 1.21 -12.98
C TRP A 41 8.85 1.09 -14.51
N THR A 42 8.56 -0.09 -15.04
CA THR A 42 8.45 -0.29 -16.50
C THR A 42 7.25 0.42 -17.10
N PHE A 43 6.17 0.61 -16.34
CA PHE A 43 4.95 1.29 -16.78
C PHE A 43 4.84 2.74 -16.28
N GLN A 44 5.92 3.33 -15.73
CA GLN A 44 5.88 4.65 -15.10
C GLN A 44 5.39 5.76 -16.07
N GLU A 45 5.80 5.74 -17.34
CA GLU A 45 5.36 6.72 -18.32
C GLU A 45 3.87 6.64 -18.61
N TRP A 46 3.33 5.43 -18.71
CA TRP A 46 1.91 5.20 -18.89
C TRP A 46 1.10 5.66 -17.68
N ILE A 47 1.57 5.35 -16.48
CA ILE A 47 0.93 5.77 -15.22
C ILE A 47 0.96 7.30 -15.11
N MET A 48 2.09 7.92 -15.44
CA MET A 48 2.24 9.36 -15.40
C MET A 48 1.24 10.04 -16.33
N ASN A 49 1.14 9.57 -17.58
CA ASN A 49 0.28 10.16 -18.58
C ASN A 49 -1.22 9.90 -18.34
N ASN A 50 -1.59 8.70 -17.88
CA ASN A 50 -3.00 8.35 -17.74
C ASN A 50 -3.56 8.62 -16.33
N VAL A 51 -2.76 8.54 -15.29
CA VAL A 51 -3.22 8.75 -13.91
C VAL A 51 -2.97 10.18 -13.46
N PHE A 52 -1.72 10.64 -13.52
CA PHE A 52 -1.37 11.97 -12.99
C PHE A 52 -1.72 13.11 -13.95
N MET A 53 -1.50 12.95 -15.25
CA MET A 53 -1.88 13.98 -16.24
C MET A 53 -3.39 14.06 -16.43
N SER A 54 -4.13 13.01 -16.13
CA SER A 54 -5.59 13.01 -16.14
C SER A 54 -6.17 14.00 -15.11
N MET A 55 -5.50 14.23 -13.99
CA MET A 55 -5.93 15.21 -12.99
C MET A 55 -5.92 16.66 -13.49
N LYS A 56 -5.10 16.98 -14.52
CA LYS A 56 -5.03 18.33 -15.10
C LYS A 56 -6.15 18.64 -16.10
N LYS A 57 -6.91 17.63 -16.53
CA LYS A 57 -7.97 17.82 -17.50
C LYS A 57 -9.18 18.47 -16.82
N LYS A 58 -9.77 19.45 -17.48
CA LYS A 58 -11.01 20.15 -17.03
C LYS A 58 -12.18 19.20 -16.76
N ASP A 59 -12.18 18.03 -17.42
CA ASP A 59 -13.21 17.00 -17.26
C ASP A 59 -13.03 16.11 -16.01
N PHE A 60 -12.03 16.39 -15.17
CA PHE A 60 -11.83 15.62 -13.96
C PHE A 60 -13.02 15.83 -13.00
N PHE A 61 -13.51 14.74 -12.45
CA PHE A 61 -14.74 14.67 -11.63
C PHE A 61 -14.82 15.74 -10.54
N SER A 62 -13.72 16.05 -9.86
CA SER A 62 -13.67 17.08 -8.81
C SER A 62 -13.89 18.49 -9.35
N PHE A 63 -13.29 18.84 -10.49
CA PHE A 63 -13.45 20.15 -11.09
C PHE A 63 -14.89 20.38 -11.60
N ARG A 64 -15.55 19.31 -12.12
CA ARG A 64 -16.96 19.37 -12.50
C ARG A 64 -17.85 19.64 -11.32
N ILE A 65 -17.65 18.93 -10.20
CA ILE A 65 -18.44 19.16 -8.98
C ILE A 65 -18.19 20.57 -8.44
N MET A 66 -16.97 21.05 -8.44
CA MET A 66 -16.62 22.37 -7.94
C MET A 66 -17.21 23.49 -8.81
N CYS A 67 -17.24 23.29 -10.12
CA CYS A 67 -17.88 24.22 -11.04
C CYS A 67 -19.41 24.24 -10.89
N ASP A 68 -20.05 23.07 -10.73
CA ASP A 68 -21.52 22.95 -10.61
C ASP A 68 -22.05 23.41 -9.24
N TYR A 69 -21.31 23.15 -8.14
CA TYR A 69 -21.76 23.45 -6.80
C TYR A 69 -21.26 24.78 -6.22
N LEU A 70 -20.02 25.16 -6.52
CA LEU A 70 -19.38 26.37 -5.96
C LEU A 70 -19.30 27.55 -6.95
N GLY A 71 -19.64 27.32 -8.24
CA GLY A 71 -19.60 28.37 -9.26
C GLY A 71 -18.18 28.88 -9.59
N THR A 72 -17.15 28.25 -9.05
CA THR A 72 -15.74 28.54 -9.31
C THR A 72 -15.20 27.55 -10.35
N CYS A 73 -15.30 27.94 -11.62
CA CYS A 73 -14.67 27.17 -12.71
C CYS A 73 -13.21 27.55 -12.78
N VAL A 74 -12.32 26.59 -12.56
CA VAL A 74 -10.87 26.78 -12.68
C VAL A 74 -10.49 26.73 -14.17
N GLU A 75 -9.96 27.84 -14.68
CA GLU A 75 -9.34 27.88 -16.02
C GLU A 75 -8.06 27.04 -16.02
N ASP A 76 -7.66 26.56 -17.22
CA ASP A 76 -6.46 25.71 -17.38
C ASP A 76 -5.26 26.31 -16.65
N ILE A 77 -4.78 25.61 -15.65
CA ILE A 77 -3.53 25.95 -14.97
C ILE A 77 -2.41 25.34 -15.84
N PRO A 78 -1.61 26.14 -16.55
CA PRO A 78 -0.50 25.64 -17.35
C PRO A 78 0.65 25.21 -16.45
N VAL A 79 0.46 24.16 -15.67
CA VAL A 79 1.53 23.61 -14.84
C VAL A 79 2.36 22.70 -15.72
N GLN A 80 3.51 23.18 -16.15
CA GLN A 80 4.54 22.36 -16.76
C GLN A 80 5.30 21.64 -15.64
N LEU A 81 5.14 20.31 -15.55
CA LEU A 81 5.98 19.49 -14.72
C LEU A 81 7.38 19.41 -15.35
N GLN A 82 8.22 20.38 -15.01
CA GLN A 82 9.58 20.44 -15.50
C GLN A 82 10.54 19.99 -14.40
N SER A 83 11.05 18.78 -14.54
CA SER A 83 12.17 18.35 -13.72
C SER A 83 13.44 18.96 -14.31
N MET A 84 14.03 19.90 -13.57
CA MET A 84 15.22 20.63 -14.03
C MET A 84 16.51 19.82 -13.96
N THR A 85 16.47 18.64 -13.33
CA THR A 85 17.65 17.79 -13.15
C THR A 85 17.33 16.33 -13.47
N VAL A 86 18.26 15.64 -14.14
CA VAL A 86 18.17 14.20 -14.41
C VAL A 86 18.04 13.40 -13.11
N SER A 87 18.75 13.84 -12.06
CA SER A 87 18.66 13.25 -10.72
C SER A 87 17.24 13.34 -10.13
N GLY A 88 16.53 14.46 -10.37
CA GLY A 88 15.15 14.64 -9.90
C GLY A 88 14.16 13.68 -10.60
N GLN A 89 14.32 13.46 -11.89
CA GLN A 89 13.48 12.50 -12.64
C GLN A 89 13.67 11.06 -12.14
N PHE A 90 14.92 10.67 -11.90
CA PHE A 90 15.25 9.35 -11.40
C PHE A 90 14.70 9.14 -9.98
N GLY A 91 14.90 10.12 -9.09
CA GLY A 91 14.40 10.08 -7.72
C GLY A 91 12.88 9.98 -7.67
N TYR A 92 12.18 10.75 -8.50
CA TYR A 92 10.73 10.70 -8.63
C TYR A 92 10.25 9.32 -9.11
N ALA A 93 10.85 8.78 -10.16
CA ALA A 93 10.51 7.48 -10.72
C ALA A 93 10.68 6.36 -9.68
N LEU A 94 11.77 6.40 -8.92
CA LEU A 94 12.06 5.43 -7.86
C LEU A 94 11.04 5.53 -6.73
N MET A 95 10.72 6.74 -6.28
CA MET A 95 9.74 6.96 -5.23
C MET A 95 8.33 6.53 -5.67
N MET A 96 7.93 6.85 -6.90
CA MET A 96 6.66 6.44 -7.48
C MET A 96 6.54 4.91 -7.56
N SER A 97 7.60 4.23 -8.01
CA SER A 97 7.63 2.78 -8.11
C SER A 97 7.56 2.11 -6.74
N PHE A 98 8.27 2.66 -5.75
CA PHE A 98 8.23 2.14 -4.38
C PHE A 98 6.86 2.33 -3.74
N MET A 99 6.30 3.55 -3.79
CA MET A 99 4.99 3.85 -3.23
C MET A 99 3.88 3.08 -3.94
N GLY A 100 3.90 3.01 -5.26
CA GLY A 100 2.94 2.22 -6.02
C GLY A 100 3.04 0.74 -5.73
N GLY A 101 4.27 0.20 -5.58
CA GLY A 101 4.51 -1.17 -5.16
C GLY A 101 3.93 -1.48 -3.78
N LEU A 102 4.06 -0.54 -2.85
CA LEU A 102 3.50 -0.66 -1.50
C LEU A 102 1.96 -0.59 -1.52
N VAL A 103 1.39 0.33 -2.28
CA VAL A 103 -0.07 0.49 -2.40
C VAL A 103 -0.72 -0.76 -3.00
N ILE A 104 -0.21 -1.26 -4.13
CA ILE A 104 -0.75 -2.46 -4.78
C ILE A 104 -0.42 -3.71 -3.98
N GLY A 105 0.76 -3.77 -3.35
CA GLY A 105 1.20 -4.87 -2.50
C GLY A 105 0.53 -4.91 -1.12
N PHE A 106 -0.17 -3.84 -0.71
CA PHE A 106 -0.76 -3.72 0.62
C PHE A 106 -1.64 -4.92 1.03
N PRO A 107 -2.61 -5.39 0.21
CA PRO A 107 -3.43 -6.54 0.60
C PRO A 107 -2.61 -7.81 0.84
N PHE A 108 -1.52 -7.99 0.09
CA PHE A 108 -0.63 -9.13 0.28
C PHE A 108 0.21 -8.99 1.54
N ILE A 109 0.77 -7.80 1.81
CA ILE A 109 1.51 -7.51 3.05
C ILE A 109 0.61 -7.75 4.25
N PHE A 110 -0.59 -7.18 4.22
CA PHE A 110 -1.55 -7.30 5.30
C PHE A 110 -1.97 -8.76 5.51
N TYR A 111 -2.17 -9.52 4.44
CA TYR A 111 -2.43 -10.96 4.52
C TYR A 111 -1.28 -11.73 5.20
N GLN A 112 -0.02 -11.41 4.89
CA GLN A 112 1.14 -12.07 5.52
C GLN A 112 1.23 -11.76 7.01
N ILE A 113 1.02 -10.49 7.40
CA ILE A 113 0.98 -10.07 8.81
C ILE A 113 -0.18 -10.75 9.53
N TRP A 114 -1.36 -10.78 8.91
CA TRP A 114 -2.54 -11.42 9.48
C TRP A 114 -2.37 -12.92 9.65
N ALA A 115 -1.77 -13.58 8.68
CA ALA A 115 -1.46 -15.01 8.74
C ALA A 115 -0.48 -15.35 9.87
N PHE A 116 0.40 -14.42 10.24
CA PHE A 116 1.28 -14.54 11.40
C PHE A 116 0.53 -14.41 12.74
N LEU A 117 -0.44 -13.48 12.81
CA LEU A 117 -1.25 -13.28 14.04
C LEU A 117 -2.27 -14.40 14.29
N LYS A 118 -2.69 -15.06 13.22
CA LYS A 118 -3.75 -16.07 13.24
C LYS A 118 -3.52 -17.26 14.19
N PRO A 119 -2.31 -17.83 14.36
CA PRO A 119 -2.08 -18.91 15.33
C PRO A 119 -2.31 -18.48 16.78
N GLY A 120 -2.12 -17.20 17.11
CA GLY A 120 -2.38 -16.66 18.45
C GLY A 120 -3.87 -16.48 18.81
N LEU A 121 -4.80 -16.57 17.84
CA LEU A 121 -6.22 -16.40 18.08
C LEU A 121 -6.90 -17.71 18.51
N LYS A 122 -7.87 -17.61 19.45
CA LYS A 122 -8.70 -18.74 19.90
C LYS A 122 -9.59 -19.27 18.78
N PHE A 123 -9.97 -20.54 18.85
CA PHE A 123 -10.71 -21.25 17.79
C PHE A 123 -12.02 -20.56 17.35
N GLY A 124 -12.72 -19.85 18.24
CA GLY A 124 -13.94 -19.11 17.91
C GLY A 124 -13.73 -17.86 17.04
N GLU A 125 -12.57 -17.23 17.17
CA GLU A 125 -12.26 -15.97 16.48
C GLU A 125 -11.71 -16.18 15.05
N LYS A 126 -11.21 -17.39 14.75
CA LYS A 126 -10.65 -17.73 13.42
C LYS A 126 -11.64 -17.58 12.28
N LYS A 127 -12.93 -17.75 12.54
CA LYS A 127 -13.98 -17.64 11.53
C LYS A 127 -14.28 -16.18 11.16
N MET A 128 -14.31 -15.29 12.15
CA MET A 128 -14.44 -13.83 11.95
C MET A 128 -13.18 -13.23 11.31
N ALA A 129 -12.03 -13.78 11.61
CA ALA A 129 -10.73 -13.34 11.14
C ALA A 129 -10.52 -13.46 9.62
N ARG A 130 -11.28 -14.33 8.93
CA ARG A 130 -11.09 -14.57 7.49
C ARG A 130 -11.54 -13.38 6.62
N GLY A 131 -12.52 -12.61 7.08
CA GLY A 131 -13.02 -11.43 6.38
C GLY A 131 -12.19 -10.16 6.60
N ILE A 132 -11.42 -10.09 7.68
CA ILE A 132 -10.71 -8.86 8.08
C ILE A 132 -9.76 -8.36 6.99
N VAL A 133 -8.99 -9.25 6.37
CA VAL A 133 -8.06 -8.88 5.28
C VAL A 133 -8.79 -8.21 4.13
N PHE A 134 -9.96 -8.76 3.76
CA PHE A 134 -10.76 -8.20 2.67
C PHE A 134 -11.32 -6.82 3.03
N TYR A 135 -11.92 -6.66 4.21
CA TYR A 135 -12.48 -5.37 4.65
C TYR A 135 -11.43 -4.29 4.82
N VAL A 136 -10.27 -4.62 5.42
CA VAL A 136 -9.17 -3.67 5.59
C VAL A 136 -8.59 -3.26 4.24
N SER A 137 -8.39 -4.19 3.31
CA SER A 137 -7.91 -3.88 1.97
C SER A 137 -8.91 -3.02 1.20
N LEU A 138 -10.21 -3.32 1.29
CA LEU A 138 -11.26 -2.53 0.67
C LEU A 138 -11.30 -1.10 1.22
N LEU A 139 -11.23 -0.95 2.56
CA LEU A 139 -11.20 0.36 3.20
C LEU A 139 -9.95 1.16 2.81
N PHE A 140 -8.81 0.48 2.69
CA PHE A 140 -7.56 1.10 2.25
C PHE A 140 -7.66 1.63 0.82
N PHE A 141 -8.18 0.85 -0.12
CA PHE A 141 -8.38 1.30 -1.50
C PHE A 141 -9.44 2.40 -1.62
N LEU A 142 -10.49 2.35 -0.80
CA LEU A 142 -11.44 3.45 -0.70
C LEU A 142 -10.77 4.75 -0.22
N GLY A 143 -9.90 4.67 0.79
CA GLY A 143 -9.14 5.82 1.27
C GLY A 143 -8.23 6.42 0.21
N ILE A 144 -7.52 5.57 -0.55
CA ILE A 144 -6.67 6.03 -1.66
C ILE A 144 -7.51 6.66 -2.78
N SER A 145 -8.64 6.04 -3.13
CA SER A 145 -9.56 6.60 -4.14
C SER A 145 -10.10 7.95 -3.70
N PHE A 146 -10.49 8.08 -2.43
CA PHE A 146 -10.91 9.35 -1.88
C PHE A 146 -9.79 10.40 -1.95
N GLY A 147 -8.57 10.03 -1.56
CA GLY A 147 -7.39 10.91 -1.68
C GLY A 147 -7.14 11.36 -3.11
N TYR A 148 -7.27 10.44 -4.07
CA TYR A 148 -7.06 10.72 -5.49
C TYR A 148 -8.15 11.63 -6.08
N PHE A 149 -9.41 11.39 -5.77
CA PHE A 149 -10.53 12.13 -6.38
C PHE A 149 -10.89 13.43 -5.67
N VAL A 150 -10.62 13.53 -4.37
CA VAL A 150 -11.09 14.66 -3.54
C VAL A 150 -9.93 15.55 -3.06
N VAL A 151 -8.80 14.94 -2.70
CA VAL A 151 -7.68 15.68 -2.07
C VAL A 151 -6.64 16.11 -3.10
N ALA A 152 -6.39 15.30 -4.12
CA ALA A 152 -5.32 15.58 -5.08
C ALA A 152 -5.59 16.71 -6.09
N PRO A 153 -6.84 16.97 -6.55
CA PRO A 153 -7.16 18.16 -7.33
C PRO A 153 -7.26 19.39 -6.46
#